data_2a5912a7a8a1c735b57b27b8a89fd9b6
#
_entry.id   2a5912a7a8a1c735b57b27b8a89fd9b6
#
_cell.length_a   1.000
_cell.length_b   1.000
_cell.length_c   1.000
_cell.angle_alpha   90.00
_cell.angle_beta   90.00
_cell.angle_gamma   90.00
#
_symmetry.space_group_name_H-M   'P 1'
#
loop_
_entity.id
_entity.type
_entity.pdbx_description
1 polymer ?
#
loop_
_entity_poly.entity_id
_entity_poly.type
_entity_poly.pdbx_seq_one_letter_code
_entity_poly.pdbx_strand_id
1 'polypeptide(L)'
;QTSLEARIKEFPEVDKVVAKIGTAEVATDPMPPSVADTFIMLKDRSEWPNPRKPKLTLVRELEAAVKEIPGNNYEFTQPVQMRMNELIAGVRADVAVKVYGDDLEQLMARGAAVEGIASQVAGAADVKLEQVTGLPLLTITPNRAALARYGLNLQDVQDTVSIALGGGNAVQLFEGDRLPALRAAGDR
;
A
#
# COMPACT_ATOMS: atom_id res chain seq x y z
N GLN A 1 -5.36 2.36 7.53
CA GLN A 1 -5.75 3.21 6.38
C GLN A 1 -6.99 4.05 6.68
N THR A 2 -8.07 3.48 7.24
CA THR A 2 -9.32 4.21 7.57
C THR A 2 -9.09 5.42 8.50
N SER A 3 -8.21 5.28 9.50
CA SER A 3 -7.84 6.39 10.39
C SER A 3 -7.10 7.50 9.66
N LEU A 4 -6.23 7.14 8.70
CA LEU A 4 -5.51 8.08 7.84
C LEU A 4 -6.48 8.88 6.96
N GLU A 5 -7.40 8.20 6.30
CA GLU A 5 -8.41 8.85 5.45
C GLU A 5 -9.32 9.78 6.25
N ALA A 6 -9.72 9.37 7.46
CA ALA A 6 -10.52 10.20 8.35
C ALA A 6 -9.75 11.47 8.74
N ARG A 7 -8.47 11.35 9.10
CA ARG A 7 -7.61 12.49 9.48
C ARG A 7 -7.42 13.47 8.32
N ILE A 8 -7.19 12.97 7.10
CA ILE A 8 -7.03 13.81 5.91
C ILE A 8 -8.34 14.53 5.56
N LYS A 9 -9.49 13.89 5.73
CA LYS A 9 -10.81 14.50 5.47
C LYS A 9 -11.20 15.64 6.42
N GLU A 10 -10.50 15.81 7.53
CA GLU A 10 -10.69 16.96 8.43
C GLU A 10 -10.25 18.29 7.79
N PHE A 11 -9.43 18.24 6.76
CA PHE A 11 -8.97 19.43 6.06
C PHE A 11 -10.07 19.97 5.13
N PRO A 12 -10.50 21.22 5.31
CA PRO A 12 -11.62 21.80 4.55
C PRO A 12 -11.32 21.93 3.05
N GLU A 13 -10.05 21.94 2.66
CA GLU A 13 -9.61 21.98 1.26
C GLU A 13 -9.74 20.62 0.56
N VAL A 14 -9.95 19.52 1.31
CA VAL A 14 -10.05 18.17 0.77
C VAL A 14 -11.49 17.86 0.38
N ASP A 15 -11.70 17.38 -0.84
CA ASP A 15 -12.99 16.88 -1.33
C ASP A 15 -13.13 15.39 -1.03
N LYS A 16 -12.19 14.58 -1.56
CA LYS A 16 -12.24 13.11 -1.44
C LYS A 16 -10.85 12.54 -1.16
N VAL A 17 -10.86 11.42 -0.45
CA VAL A 17 -9.66 10.61 -0.23
C VAL A 17 -9.98 9.19 -0.67
N VAL A 18 -9.15 8.62 -1.53
CA VAL A 18 -9.29 7.26 -2.05
C VAL A 18 -7.93 6.56 -1.94
N ALA A 19 -7.90 5.40 -1.34
CA ALA A 19 -6.69 4.60 -1.23
C ALA A 19 -6.77 3.32 -2.07
N LYS A 20 -5.69 3.03 -2.79
CA LYS A 20 -5.41 1.75 -3.42
C LYS A 20 -4.40 1.02 -2.55
N ILE A 21 -4.76 -0.14 -2.02
CA ILE A 21 -3.94 -0.91 -1.08
C ILE A 21 -3.58 -2.25 -1.72
N GLY A 22 -2.29 -2.57 -1.73
CA GLY A 22 -1.80 -3.84 -2.25
C GLY A 22 -2.06 -4.06 -3.74
N THR A 23 -2.00 -5.32 -4.17
CA THR A 23 -2.14 -5.74 -5.55
C THR A 23 -3.58 -6.17 -5.85
N ALA A 24 -4.13 -5.73 -6.97
CA ALA A 24 -5.41 -6.24 -7.49
C ALA A 24 -5.27 -7.69 -7.99
N GLU A 25 -6.38 -8.44 -8.09
CA GLU A 25 -6.41 -9.81 -8.64
C GLU A 25 -5.80 -9.87 -10.06
N VAL A 26 -6.02 -8.83 -10.87
CA VAL A 26 -5.35 -8.63 -12.15
C VAL A 26 -4.30 -7.55 -11.96
N ALA A 27 -3.07 -7.95 -11.73
CA ALA A 27 -1.96 -7.05 -11.43
C ALA A 27 -1.46 -6.34 -12.69
N THR A 28 -1.97 -5.14 -12.94
CA THR A 28 -1.36 -4.20 -13.89
C THR A 28 -0.26 -3.37 -13.25
N ASP A 29 -0.21 -3.33 -11.91
CA ASP A 29 0.74 -2.57 -11.11
C ASP A 29 0.96 -3.33 -9.79
N PRO A 30 1.99 -4.21 -9.73
CA PRO A 30 2.26 -5.02 -8.55
C PRO A 30 2.76 -4.14 -7.40
N MET A 31 1.96 -4.00 -6.37
CA MET A 31 2.32 -3.32 -5.13
C MET A 31 2.41 -4.32 -3.98
N PRO A 32 3.41 -4.21 -3.10
CA PRO A 32 3.41 -4.99 -1.86
C PRO A 32 2.15 -4.72 -1.03
N PRO A 33 1.62 -5.70 -0.29
CA PRO A 33 0.42 -5.51 0.53
C PRO A 33 0.61 -4.49 1.67
N SER A 34 1.86 -4.13 1.97
CA SER A 34 2.22 -3.10 2.96
C SER A 34 2.24 -1.68 2.40
N VAL A 35 2.06 -1.51 1.08
CA VAL A 35 2.08 -0.20 0.42
C VAL A 35 0.67 0.21 0.02
N ALA A 36 0.35 1.49 0.18
CA ALA A 36 -0.91 2.08 -0.24
C ALA A 36 -0.66 3.41 -0.96
N ASP A 37 -1.22 3.55 -2.15
CA ASP A 37 -1.30 4.84 -2.85
C ASP A 37 -2.60 5.54 -2.43
N THR A 38 -2.48 6.66 -1.74
CA THR A 38 -3.61 7.44 -1.25
C THR A 38 -3.76 8.70 -2.08
N PHE A 39 -4.84 8.78 -2.85
CA PHE A 39 -5.17 9.93 -3.68
C PHE A 39 -6.00 10.94 -2.88
N ILE A 40 -5.48 12.13 -2.69
CA ILE A 40 -6.14 13.25 -2.02
C ILE A 40 -6.64 14.20 -3.10
N MET A 41 -7.95 14.21 -3.30
CA MET A 41 -8.61 15.11 -4.23
C MET A 41 -8.97 16.40 -3.50
N LEU A 42 -8.50 17.52 -4.04
CA LEU A 42 -8.75 18.83 -3.46
C LEU A 42 -9.97 19.48 -4.13
N LYS A 43 -10.73 20.26 -3.36
CA LYS A 43 -11.80 21.11 -3.86
C LYS A 43 -11.27 22.20 -4.79
N ASP A 44 -12.14 22.81 -5.55
CA ASP A 44 -11.78 24.00 -6.31
C ASP A 44 -11.26 25.11 -5.40
N ARG A 45 -10.30 25.87 -5.91
CA ARG A 45 -9.66 26.94 -5.14
C ARG A 45 -10.64 27.97 -4.57
N SER A 46 -11.73 28.21 -5.26
CA SER A 46 -12.79 29.12 -4.82
C SER A 46 -13.53 28.66 -3.56
N GLU A 47 -13.50 27.34 -3.29
CA GLU A 47 -14.17 26.73 -2.14
C GLU A 47 -13.24 26.58 -0.92
N TRP A 48 -11.96 26.94 -1.06
CA TRP A 48 -11.03 26.89 0.05
C TRP A 48 -11.31 28.02 1.04
N PRO A 49 -11.16 27.78 2.36
CA PRO A 49 -11.29 28.84 3.37
C PRO A 49 -10.34 30.02 3.09
N ASN A 50 -9.18 29.74 2.54
CA ASN A 50 -8.25 30.73 2.02
C ASN A 50 -7.83 30.35 0.58
N PRO A 51 -8.45 30.91 -0.46
CA PRO A 51 -8.11 30.62 -1.85
C PRO A 51 -6.67 30.96 -2.25
N ARG A 52 -6.00 31.81 -1.47
CA ARG A 52 -4.60 32.22 -1.71
C ARG A 52 -3.57 31.32 -1.01
N LYS A 53 -4.01 30.36 -0.18
CA LYS A 53 -3.12 29.45 0.53
C LYS A 53 -2.24 28.67 -0.47
N PRO A 54 -0.90 28.72 -0.38
CA PRO A 54 -0.03 27.96 -1.27
C PRO A 54 -0.26 26.45 -1.13
N LYS A 55 -0.22 25.70 -2.22
CA LYS A 55 -0.38 24.24 -2.19
C LYS A 55 0.67 23.58 -1.30
N LEU A 56 1.93 24.05 -1.36
CA LEU A 56 3.02 23.53 -0.52
C LEU A 56 2.74 23.71 0.98
N THR A 57 2.04 24.78 1.37
CA THR A 57 1.64 24.96 2.78
C THR A 57 0.62 23.90 3.18
N LEU A 58 -0.39 23.64 2.36
CA LEU A 58 -1.35 22.57 2.61
C LEU A 58 -0.68 21.19 2.68
N VAL A 59 0.26 20.91 1.77
CA VAL A 59 1.02 19.64 1.79
C VAL A 59 1.77 19.47 3.12
N ARG A 60 2.45 20.50 3.60
CA ARG A 60 3.16 20.46 4.90
C ARG A 60 2.22 20.26 6.08
N GLU A 61 1.04 20.86 6.05
CA GLU A 61 0.02 20.68 7.10
C GLU A 61 -0.54 19.25 7.09
N LEU A 62 -0.83 18.70 5.90
CA LEU A 62 -1.25 17.31 5.73
C LEU A 62 -0.15 16.34 6.21
N GLU A 63 1.09 16.59 5.80
CA GLU A 63 2.24 15.78 6.23
C GLU A 63 2.42 15.79 7.75
N ALA A 64 2.31 16.95 8.39
CA ALA A 64 2.38 17.04 9.84
C ALA A 64 1.24 16.26 10.53
N ALA A 65 0.02 16.37 10.00
CA ALA A 65 -1.14 15.69 10.56
C ALA A 65 -1.07 14.16 10.43
N VAL A 66 -0.56 13.63 9.30
CA VAL A 66 -0.46 12.18 9.10
C VAL A 66 0.71 11.57 9.87
N LYS A 67 1.78 12.32 10.12
CA LYS A 67 2.92 11.87 10.93
C LYS A 67 2.55 11.59 12.40
N GLU A 68 1.43 12.13 12.88
CA GLU A 68 0.89 11.81 14.19
C GLU A 68 0.34 10.37 14.28
N ILE A 69 0.06 9.72 13.13
CA ILE A 69 -0.44 8.35 13.07
C ILE A 69 0.76 7.40 13.00
N PRO A 70 1.02 6.60 14.05
CA PRO A 70 2.19 5.74 14.09
C PRO A 70 2.07 4.53 13.14
N GLY A 71 3.21 3.96 12.78
CA GLY A 71 3.30 2.68 12.07
C GLY A 71 3.38 2.77 10.55
N ASN A 72 3.40 3.98 9.97
CA ASN A 72 3.57 4.17 8.53
C ASN A 72 4.63 5.22 8.24
N ASN A 73 5.29 5.06 7.09
CA ASN A 73 6.10 6.09 6.47
C ASN A 73 5.29 6.75 5.36
N TYR A 74 5.26 8.07 5.32
CA TYR A 74 4.48 8.84 4.37
C TYR A 74 5.38 9.59 3.40
N GLU A 75 4.99 9.61 2.15
CA GLU A 75 5.62 10.38 1.09
C GLU A 75 4.53 11.12 0.32
N PHE A 76 4.71 12.44 0.16
CA PHE A 76 3.78 13.27 -0.60
C PHE A 76 4.36 13.59 -1.97
N THR A 77 3.67 13.17 -3.00
CA THR A 77 4.08 13.42 -4.38
C THR A 77 2.88 13.79 -5.25
N GLN A 78 3.14 14.09 -6.52
CA GLN A 78 2.10 14.29 -7.51
C GLN A 78 2.09 13.09 -8.46
N PRO A 79 0.90 12.61 -8.90
CA PRO A 79 0.81 11.42 -9.75
C PRO A 79 1.67 11.50 -11.02
N VAL A 80 1.74 12.67 -11.63
CA VAL A 80 2.57 12.89 -12.84
C VAL A 80 4.06 12.81 -12.52
N GLN A 81 4.50 13.47 -11.45
CA GLN A 81 5.90 13.44 -11.00
C GLN A 81 6.33 12.01 -10.63
N MET A 82 5.52 11.33 -9.83
CA MET A 82 5.77 9.94 -9.44
C MET A 82 5.94 9.03 -10.68
N ARG A 83 5.03 9.15 -11.65
CA ARG A 83 5.10 8.34 -12.87
C ARG A 83 6.31 8.66 -13.73
N MET A 84 6.70 9.92 -13.81
CA MET A 84 7.92 10.33 -14.54
C MET A 84 9.18 9.78 -13.88
N ASN A 85 9.27 9.83 -12.55
CA ASN A 85 10.40 9.27 -11.80
C ASN A 85 10.49 7.75 -11.99
N GLU A 86 9.37 7.03 -11.94
CA GLU A 86 9.31 5.58 -12.20
C GLU A 86 9.80 5.24 -13.62
N LEU A 87 9.39 5.99 -14.62
CA LEU A 87 9.78 5.75 -16.01
C LEU A 87 11.25 6.03 -16.28
N ILE A 88 11.83 7.05 -15.64
CA ILE A 88 13.21 7.48 -15.87
C ILE A 88 14.19 6.67 -15.03
N ALA A 89 13.91 6.51 -13.73
CA ALA A 89 14.84 5.93 -12.77
C ALA A 89 14.41 4.56 -12.23
N GLY A 90 13.20 4.10 -12.55
CA GLY A 90 12.62 2.86 -12.03
C GLY A 90 12.34 2.92 -10.52
N VAL A 91 12.28 4.12 -9.95
CA VAL A 91 11.97 4.38 -8.54
C VAL A 91 11.06 5.60 -8.43
N ARG A 92 10.32 5.69 -7.32
CA ARG A 92 9.36 6.80 -7.09
C ARG A 92 10.01 8.07 -6.55
N ALA A 93 11.26 7.97 -6.07
CA ALA A 93 12.03 9.08 -5.49
C ALA A 93 12.92 9.79 -6.52
N ASP A 94 13.33 11.02 -6.21
CA ASP A 94 14.24 11.80 -7.05
C ASP A 94 15.67 11.21 -7.06
N VAL A 95 16.08 10.57 -5.96
CA VAL A 95 17.38 9.90 -5.81
C VAL A 95 17.16 8.51 -5.23
N ALA A 96 17.82 7.51 -5.82
CA ALA A 96 17.83 6.15 -5.29
C ALA A 96 19.26 5.61 -5.17
N VAL A 97 19.58 5.07 -4.00
CA VAL A 97 20.82 4.34 -3.76
C VAL A 97 20.50 2.85 -3.78
N LYS A 98 21.04 2.12 -4.76
CA LYS A 98 20.82 0.68 -4.89
C LYS A 98 22.02 -0.08 -4.32
N VAL A 99 21.77 -0.94 -3.33
CA VAL A 99 22.78 -1.82 -2.72
C VAL A 99 22.52 -3.24 -3.21
N TYR A 100 23.56 -3.90 -3.73
CA TYR A 100 23.47 -5.24 -4.29
C TYR A 100 24.27 -6.24 -3.43
N GLY A 101 23.79 -7.47 -3.34
CA GLY A 101 24.44 -8.58 -2.63
C GLY A 101 23.52 -9.80 -2.59
N ASP A 102 24.08 -10.93 -2.15
CA ASP A 102 23.37 -12.22 -2.10
C ASP A 102 22.72 -12.49 -0.73
N ASP A 103 23.14 -11.75 0.30
CA ASP A 103 22.68 -11.92 1.68
C ASP A 103 21.77 -10.76 2.10
N LEU A 104 20.50 -11.09 2.33
CA LEU A 104 19.46 -10.11 2.64
C LEU A 104 19.69 -9.39 3.98
N GLU A 105 20.21 -10.09 5.00
CA GLU A 105 20.51 -9.48 6.30
C GLU A 105 21.61 -8.45 6.19
N GLN A 106 22.67 -8.78 5.45
CA GLN A 106 23.75 -7.85 5.18
C GLN A 106 23.29 -6.66 4.33
N LEU A 107 22.43 -6.89 3.32
CA LEU A 107 21.84 -5.82 2.52
C LEU A 107 21.02 -4.85 3.39
N MET A 108 20.21 -5.36 4.30
CA MET A 108 19.43 -4.54 5.22
C MET A 108 20.34 -3.73 6.17
N ALA A 109 21.37 -4.35 6.73
CA ALA A 109 22.32 -3.68 7.61
C ALA A 109 23.07 -2.55 6.88
N ARG A 110 23.51 -2.80 5.64
CA ARG A 110 24.18 -1.79 4.80
C ARG A 110 23.20 -0.69 4.35
N GLY A 111 21.99 -1.06 3.99
CA GLY A 111 20.93 -0.12 3.66
C GLY A 111 20.62 0.84 4.81
N ALA A 112 20.48 0.33 6.04
CA ALA A 112 20.28 1.15 7.22
C ALA A 112 21.46 2.11 7.50
N ALA A 113 22.69 1.67 7.27
CA ALA A 113 23.86 2.54 7.38
C ALA A 113 23.84 3.67 6.34
N VAL A 114 23.46 3.37 5.10
CA VAL A 114 23.31 4.37 4.03
C VAL A 114 22.20 5.36 4.35
N GLU A 115 21.04 4.88 4.83
CA GLU A 115 19.92 5.72 5.27
C GLU A 115 20.36 6.70 6.37
N GLY A 116 21.10 6.19 7.38
CA GLY A 116 21.62 7.01 8.47
C GLY A 116 22.59 8.11 8.01
N ILE A 117 23.41 7.83 7.00
CA ILE A 117 24.32 8.83 6.40
C ILE A 117 23.52 9.82 5.55
N ALA A 118 22.64 9.33 4.70
CA ALA A 118 21.85 10.15 3.79
C ALA A 118 20.94 11.15 4.55
N SER A 119 20.38 10.73 5.68
CA SER A 119 19.52 11.57 6.53
C SER A 119 20.26 12.77 7.15
N GLN A 120 21.59 12.73 7.20
CA GLN A 120 22.44 13.81 7.73
C GLN A 120 22.86 14.81 6.64
N VAL A 121 22.58 14.52 5.38
CA VAL A 121 22.95 15.39 4.26
C VAL A 121 22.01 16.59 4.22
N ALA A 122 22.59 17.79 4.19
CA ALA A 122 21.81 19.01 4.09
C ALA A 122 21.00 19.03 2.78
N GLY A 123 19.69 19.19 2.88
CA GLY A 123 18.77 19.18 1.73
C GLY A 123 18.17 17.78 1.43
N ALA A 124 18.60 16.73 2.09
CA ALA A 124 17.93 15.43 2.02
C ALA A 124 16.57 15.52 2.75
N ALA A 125 15.52 15.06 2.07
CA ALA A 125 14.17 14.95 2.61
C ALA A 125 13.63 13.56 2.31
N ASP A 126 12.73 13.06 3.15
CA ASP A 126 12.02 11.80 2.97
C ASP A 126 12.93 10.59 2.70
N VAL A 127 14.11 10.58 3.37
CA VAL A 127 15.06 9.46 3.28
C VAL A 127 14.43 8.24 3.93
N LYS A 128 14.36 7.14 3.18
CA LYS A 128 13.78 5.88 3.67
C LYS A 128 14.50 4.68 3.08
N LEU A 129 14.62 3.63 3.88
CA LEU A 129 15.01 2.30 3.43
C LEU A 129 13.76 1.53 2.99
N GLU A 130 13.81 0.93 1.80
CA GLU A 130 12.74 0.04 1.35
C GLU A 130 12.68 -1.21 2.23
N GLN A 131 11.49 -1.49 2.77
CA GLN A 131 11.28 -2.65 3.62
C GLN A 131 11.09 -3.91 2.76
N VAL A 132 12.07 -4.80 2.78
CA VAL A 132 12.07 -6.07 2.03
C VAL A 132 11.85 -7.30 2.91
N THR A 133 11.70 -7.10 4.24
CA THR A 133 11.50 -8.16 5.24
C THR A 133 10.37 -7.80 6.19
N GLY A 134 9.90 -8.78 6.94
CA GLY A 134 8.96 -8.56 8.04
C GLY A 134 7.48 -8.66 7.68
N LEU A 135 7.13 -9.09 6.46
CA LEU A 135 5.75 -9.47 6.15
C LEU A 135 5.46 -10.82 6.83
N PRO A 136 4.48 -10.89 7.75
CA PRO A 136 4.08 -12.15 8.34
C PRO A 136 3.50 -13.06 7.27
N LEU A 137 4.08 -14.24 7.11
CA LEU A 137 3.62 -15.27 6.18
C LEU A 137 2.94 -16.39 6.95
N LEU A 138 1.64 -16.62 6.69
CA LEU A 138 0.92 -17.77 7.18
C LEU A 138 1.08 -18.93 6.21
N THR A 139 1.87 -19.94 6.58
CA THR A 139 2.04 -21.13 5.78
C THR A 139 1.16 -22.26 6.32
N ILE A 140 0.27 -22.78 5.47
CA ILE A 140 -0.62 -23.91 5.80
C ILE A 140 -0.10 -25.14 5.07
N THR A 141 0.40 -26.12 5.84
CA THR A 141 0.92 -27.37 5.28
C THR A 141 -0.07 -28.51 5.55
N PRO A 142 -0.74 -29.05 4.52
CA PRO A 142 -1.70 -30.12 4.68
C PRO A 142 -1.04 -31.44 5.14
N ASN A 143 -1.67 -32.15 6.09
CA ASN A 143 -1.23 -33.49 6.50
C ASN A 143 -1.77 -34.53 5.51
N ARG A 144 -0.94 -34.96 4.57
CA ARG A 144 -1.33 -35.90 3.51
C ARG A 144 -1.84 -37.25 4.04
N ALA A 145 -1.28 -37.73 5.15
CA ALA A 145 -1.72 -39.03 5.75
C ALA A 145 -3.12 -38.88 6.35
N ALA A 146 -3.43 -37.76 6.97
CA ALA A 146 -4.78 -37.46 7.46
C ALA A 146 -5.77 -37.28 6.30
N LEU A 147 -5.41 -36.57 5.25
CA LEU A 147 -6.26 -36.42 4.07
C LEU A 147 -6.66 -37.77 3.47
N ALA A 148 -5.69 -38.66 3.25
CA ALA A 148 -5.95 -39.99 2.74
C ALA A 148 -6.90 -40.83 3.65
N ARG A 149 -6.78 -40.64 4.96
CA ARG A 149 -7.63 -41.36 5.94
C ARG A 149 -9.09 -40.86 5.90
N TYR A 150 -9.30 -39.56 5.61
CA TYR A 150 -10.62 -38.95 5.49
C TYR A 150 -11.19 -38.96 4.09
N GLY A 151 -10.46 -39.48 3.10
CA GLY A 151 -10.89 -39.50 1.68
C GLY A 151 -10.93 -38.10 1.04
N LEU A 152 -10.15 -37.15 1.60
CA LEU A 152 -10.04 -35.82 1.09
C LEU A 152 -8.82 -35.66 0.17
N ASN A 153 -8.93 -34.87 -0.84
CA ASN A 153 -7.81 -34.52 -1.72
C ASN A 153 -7.19 -33.15 -1.32
N LEU A 154 -6.05 -32.83 -1.92
CA LEU A 154 -5.35 -31.58 -1.62
C LEU A 154 -6.14 -30.35 -2.07
N GLN A 155 -6.90 -30.47 -3.15
CA GLN A 155 -7.72 -29.39 -3.69
C GLN A 155 -8.82 -28.99 -2.72
N ASP A 156 -9.46 -29.94 -2.04
CA ASP A 156 -10.50 -29.67 -1.06
C ASP A 156 -9.99 -28.78 0.08
N VAL A 157 -8.73 -29.02 0.51
CA VAL A 157 -8.09 -28.18 1.54
C VAL A 157 -7.75 -26.79 0.98
N GLN A 158 -7.20 -26.71 -0.23
CA GLN A 158 -6.86 -25.44 -0.86
C GLN A 158 -8.09 -24.57 -1.07
N ASP A 159 -9.18 -25.15 -1.54
CA ASP A 159 -10.46 -24.44 -1.76
C ASP A 159 -11.03 -23.95 -0.42
N THR A 160 -11.00 -24.80 0.61
CA THR A 160 -11.44 -24.42 1.97
C THR A 160 -10.63 -23.25 2.50
N VAL A 161 -9.30 -23.31 2.42
CA VAL A 161 -8.39 -22.26 2.88
C VAL A 161 -8.62 -20.98 2.10
N SER A 162 -8.73 -21.07 0.77
CA SER A 162 -8.98 -19.93 -0.10
C SER A 162 -10.29 -19.22 0.24
N ILE A 163 -11.37 -19.98 0.44
CA ILE A 163 -12.69 -19.43 0.78
C ILE A 163 -12.68 -18.85 2.19
N ALA A 164 -12.11 -19.56 3.17
CA ALA A 164 -12.11 -19.13 4.56
C ALA A 164 -11.28 -17.88 4.82
N LEU A 165 -10.12 -17.74 4.17
CA LEU A 165 -9.19 -16.62 4.37
C LEU A 165 -9.37 -15.49 3.33
N GLY A 166 -9.55 -15.84 2.06
CA GLY A 166 -9.66 -14.90 0.95
C GLY A 166 -11.08 -14.53 0.54
N GLY A 167 -12.04 -15.34 0.97
CA GLY A 167 -13.42 -15.30 0.47
C GLY A 167 -13.53 -15.90 -0.94
N GLY A 168 -14.63 -16.55 -1.24
CA GLY A 168 -14.94 -17.10 -2.56
C GLY A 168 -16.10 -16.42 -3.24
N ASN A 169 -16.13 -16.37 -4.57
CA ASN A 169 -17.29 -15.92 -5.32
C ASN A 169 -18.37 -17.01 -5.25
N ALA A 170 -19.45 -16.74 -4.52
CA ALA A 170 -20.58 -17.68 -4.42
C ALA A 170 -21.47 -17.63 -5.66
N VAL A 171 -21.78 -16.41 -6.13
CA VAL A 171 -22.64 -16.16 -7.28
C VAL A 171 -22.22 -14.88 -7.99
N GLN A 172 -22.31 -14.86 -9.30
CA GLN A 172 -22.30 -13.62 -10.11
C GLN A 172 -23.73 -13.29 -10.48
N LEU A 173 -24.21 -12.14 -10.08
CA LEU A 173 -25.54 -11.65 -10.43
C LEU A 173 -25.44 -10.70 -11.63
N PHE A 174 -26.26 -10.93 -12.65
CA PHE A 174 -26.35 -10.04 -13.80
C PHE A 174 -27.52 -9.09 -13.62
N GLU A 175 -27.25 -7.80 -13.42
CA GLU A 175 -28.25 -6.74 -13.35
C GLU A 175 -27.99 -5.71 -14.48
N GLY A 176 -28.51 -5.97 -15.65
CA GLY A 176 -28.22 -5.15 -16.84
C GLY A 176 -26.72 -5.15 -17.18
N ASP A 177 -26.10 -3.98 -17.22
CA ASP A 177 -24.66 -3.82 -17.51
C ASP A 177 -23.76 -3.96 -16.25
N ARG A 178 -24.33 -4.26 -15.09
CA ARG A 178 -23.60 -4.45 -13.84
C ARG A 178 -23.42 -5.93 -13.54
N LEU A 179 -22.21 -6.27 -13.09
CA LEU A 179 -21.84 -7.62 -12.67
C LEU A 179 -21.36 -7.64 -11.23
N PRO A 180 -22.23 -7.45 -10.23
CA PRO A 180 -21.85 -7.59 -8.84
C PRO A 180 -21.57 -9.07 -8.51
N ALA A 181 -20.42 -9.35 -7.90
CA ALA A 181 -20.11 -10.67 -7.37
C ALA A 181 -20.50 -10.73 -5.88
N LEU A 182 -21.33 -11.70 -5.52
CA LEU A 182 -21.58 -12.05 -4.13
C LEU A 182 -20.42 -12.94 -3.64
N ARG A 183 -19.68 -12.47 -2.64
CA ARG A 183 -18.57 -13.22 -2.04
C ARG A 183 -19.05 -13.93 -0.77
N ALA A 184 -18.75 -15.21 -0.67
CA ALA A 184 -18.79 -15.90 0.62
C ALA A 184 -17.50 -15.58 1.37
N ALA A 185 -17.60 -15.04 2.59
CA ALA A 185 -16.49 -14.84 3.50
C ALA A 185 -16.66 -15.80 4.68
N GLY A 186 -15.55 -16.32 5.18
CA GLY A 186 -15.56 -17.00 6.48
C GLY A 186 -15.93 -16.01 7.58
N ASP A 187 -16.65 -16.46 8.60
CA ASP A 187 -16.89 -15.65 9.81
C ASP A 187 -15.54 -15.25 10.43
N ARG A 188 -15.40 -13.96 10.71
CA ARG A 188 -14.22 -13.39 11.39
C ARG A 188 -14.36 -13.49 12.88
#